data_7436737d09d56d14a323e35502de1003
#
_entry.id   7436737d09d56d14a323e35502de1003
#
_cell.length_a   1.000
_cell.length_b   1.000
_cell.length_c   1.000
_cell.angle_alpha   90.00
_cell.angle_beta   90.00
_cell.angle_gamma   90.00
#
_symmetry.space_group_name_H-M   'P 1'
#
loop_
_entity.id
_entity.type
_entity.pdbx_description
1 polymer ?
#
loop_
_entity_poly.entity_id
_entity_poly.type
_entity_poly.pdbx_seq_one_letter_code
_entity_poly.pdbx_strand_id
1 'polypeptide(L)' 'RSNDFEHVAAEAKAVRNGVGIMEVSTFGKWEVTGAGAEAFLDKLLTNRLPAKGRMVLTPMLNPAGKLIGDFTVAKL' A
#
# COMPACT_ATOMS: atom_id res chain seq x y z
N ARG A 1 -20.26 -14.04 15.90
CA ARG A 1 -19.25 -14.56 14.98
C ARG A 1 -19.73 -14.42 13.54
N SER A 2 -18.80 -14.19 12.62
CA SER A 2 -19.11 -14.21 11.21
C SER A 2 -19.42 -15.64 10.72
N ASN A 3 -20.20 -15.74 9.63
CA ASN A 3 -20.56 -17.04 9.06
C ASN A 3 -19.37 -17.82 8.52
N ASP A 4 -18.27 -17.14 8.23
CA ASP A 4 -17.04 -17.71 7.69
C ASP A 4 -15.95 -17.94 8.76
N PHE A 5 -16.29 -17.79 10.03
CA PHE A 5 -15.31 -17.87 11.13
C PHE A 5 -14.48 -19.16 11.11
N GLU A 6 -15.14 -20.31 10.90
CA GLU A 6 -14.43 -21.59 10.88
C GLU A 6 -13.45 -21.71 9.73
N HIS A 7 -13.82 -21.19 8.55
CA HIS A 7 -12.93 -21.14 7.39
C HIS A 7 -11.74 -20.21 7.62
N VAL A 8 -11.99 -19.03 8.17
CA VAL A 8 -10.93 -18.06 8.49
C VAL A 8 -9.97 -18.63 9.53
N ALA A 9 -10.50 -19.30 10.56
CA ALA A 9 -9.67 -19.93 11.58
C ALA A 9 -8.78 -21.05 11.00
N ALA A 10 -9.32 -21.87 10.11
CA ALA A 10 -8.57 -22.92 9.42
C ALA A 10 -7.48 -22.34 8.53
N GLU A 11 -7.79 -21.29 7.78
CA GLU A 11 -6.82 -20.60 6.91
C GLU A 11 -5.70 -19.95 7.71
N ALA A 12 -6.04 -19.28 8.81
CA ALA A 12 -5.04 -18.67 9.70
C ALA A 12 -4.08 -19.71 10.28
N LYS A 13 -4.59 -20.87 10.68
CA LYS A 13 -3.76 -21.98 11.16
C LYS A 13 -2.87 -22.55 10.06
N ALA A 14 -3.40 -22.67 8.84
CA ALA A 14 -2.64 -23.17 7.71
C ALA A 14 -1.46 -22.25 7.35
N VAL A 15 -1.68 -20.93 7.36
CA VAL A 15 -0.61 -19.96 7.14
C VAL A 15 0.42 -20.00 8.25
N ARG A 16 -0.02 -20.16 9.50
CA ARG A 16 0.88 -20.18 10.67
C ARG A 16 1.77 -21.44 10.70
N ASN A 17 1.20 -22.57 10.38
CA ASN A 17 1.84 -23.88 10.56
C ASN A 17 2.34 -24.51 9.27
N GLY A 18 2.04 -23.95 8.13
CA GLY A 18 2.40 -24.47 6.82
C GLY A 18 2.69 -23.35 5.83
N VAL A 19 2.19 -23.51 4.62
CA VAL A 19 2.36 -22.54 3.53
C VAL A 19 0.99 -22.02 3.11
N GLY A 20 0.90 -20.71 2.89
CA GLY A 20 -0.33 -20.07 2.41
C GLY A 20 -0.05 -19.12 1.26
N ILE A 21 -1.08 -18.88 0.46
CA ILE A 21 -1.09 -17.85 -0.58
C ILE A 21 -2.20 -16.86 -0.23
N MET A 22 -1.87 -15.57 -0.33
CA MET A 22 -2.83 -14.50 -0.05
C MET A 22 -2.79 -13.48 -1.19
N GLU A 23 -3.97 -13.14 -1.73
CA GLU A 23 -4.08 -12.05 -2.67
C GLU A 23 -4.11 -10.72 -1.91
N VAL A 24 -3.25 -9.77 -2.31
CA VAL A 24 -3.19 -8.43 -1.72
C VAL A 24 -3.32 -7.34 -2.79
N SER A 25 -3.93 -7.66 -3.93
CA SER A 25 -4.00 -6.79 -5.11
C SER A 25 -5.30 -5.97 -5.20
N THR A 26 -6.05 -5.83 -4.10
CA THR A 26 -7.35 -5.16 -4.09
C THR A 26 -7.29 -3.63 -4.15
N PHE A 27 -6.09 -3.06 -4.19
CA PHE A 27 -5.90 -1.61 -4.22
C PHE A 27 -5.81 -1.08 -5.65
N GLY A 28 -6.26 0.16 -5.86
CA GLY A 28 -6.04 0.86 -7.12
C GLY A 28 -4.55 1.06 -7.39
N LYS A 29 -4.16 0.97 -8.66
CA LYS A 29 -2.78 1.19 -9.11
C LYS A 29 -2.75 2.38 -10.06
N TRP A 30 -1.76 3.23 -9.88
CA TRP A 30 -1.59 4.45 -10.65
C TRP A 30 -0.15 4.54 -11.13
N GLU A 31 0.03 4.81 -12.38
CA GLU A 31 1.34 5.09 -12.94
C GLU A 31 1.45 6.59 -13.18
N VAL A 32 2.47 7.22 -12.62
CA VAL A 32 2.73 8.65 -12.77
C VAL A 32 4.04 8.82 -13.52
N THR A 33 3.97 9.45 -14.68
CA THR A 33 5.11 9.61 -15.59
C THR A 33 5.27 11.07 -16.01
N GLY A 34 6.44 11.38 -16.56
CA GLY A 34 6.75 12.71 -17.07
C GLY A 34 7.82 13.42 -16.25
N ALA A 35 8.36 14.50 -16.82
CA ALA A 35 9.49 15.23 -16.23
C ALA A 35 9.19 15.82 -14.84
N GLY A 36 7.92 16.17 -14.56
CA GLY A 36 7.51 16.74 -13.28
C GLY A 36 6.91 15.74 -12.30
N ALA A 37 6.86 14.44 -12.63
CA ALA A 37 6.17 13.42 -11.83
C ALA A 37 6.75 13.31 -10.42
N GLU A 38 8.04 13.23 -10.29
CA GLU A 38 8.72 13.06 -9.01
C GLU A 38 8.51 14.27 -8.09
N ALA A 39 8.69 15.48 -8.61
CA ALA A 39 8.47 16.72 -7.85
C ALA A 39 7.01 16.87 -7.42
N PHE A 40 6.08 16.48 -8.27
CA PHE A 40 4.65 16.51 -7.96
C PHE A 40 4.31 15.56 -6.81
N LEU A 41 4.77 14.32 -6.87
CA LEU A 41 4.52 13.34 -5.81
C LEU A 41 5.23 13.73 -4.50
N ASP A 42 6.43 14.24 -4.57
CA ASP A 42 7.18 14.69 -3.39
C ASP A 42 6.45 15.83 -2.66
N LYS A 43 5.74 16.67 -3.39
CA LYS A 43 4.92 17.74 -2.83
C LYS A 43 3.63 17.23 -2.17
N LEU A 44 3.00 16.21 -2.75
CA LEU A 44 1.72 15.68 -2.28
C LEU A 44 1.87 14.73 -1.08
N LEU A 45 2.91 13.93 -1.07
CA LEU A 45 3.09 12.86 -0.12
C LEU A 45 3.93 13.31 1.07
N THR A 46 3.68 12.72 2.23
CA THR A 46 4.34 13.15 3.47
C THR A 46 5.70 12.50 3.70
N ASN A 47 5.98 11.40 3.02
CA ASN A 47 7.28 10.74 3.11
C ASN A 47 8.13 11.09 1.88
N ARG A 48 9.43 10.96 2.01
CA ARG A 48 10.33 11.11 0.86
C ARG A 48 10.11 9.99 -0.13
N LEU A 49 10.21 10.31 -1.40
CA LEU A 49 10.13 9.29 -2.45
C LEU A 49 11.31 8.32 -2.35
N PRO A 50 11.08 7.04 -2.69
CA PRO A 50 12.15 6.05 -2.62
C PRO A 50 13.16 6.24 -3.75
N ALA A 51 14.33 5.67 -3.59
CA ALA A 51 15.29 5.54 -4.68
C ALA A 51 14.77 4.54 -5.74
N LYS A 52 15.31 4.62 -6.94
CA LYS A 52 14.96 3.70 -8.03
C LYS A 52 15.10 2.24 -7.58
N GLY A 53 14.12 1.42 -7.90
CA GLY A 53 14.06 0.01 -7.52
C GLY A 53 13.59 -0.22 -6.08
N ARG A 54 13.16 0.81 -5.40
CA ARG A 54 12.67 0.74 -4.02
C ARG A 54 11.21 1.16 -3.92
N MET A 55 10.59 0.82 -2.80
CA MET A 55 9.24 1.27 -2.49
C MET A 55 9.16 1.76 -1.05
N VAL A 56 8.18 2.61 -0.79
CA VAL A 56 7.94 3.20 0.53
C VAL A 56 6.45 3.34 0.76
N LEU A 57 6.02 3.12 2.00
CA LEU A 57 4.66 3.46 2.42
C LEU A 57 4.62 4.94 2.80
N THR A 58 3.65 5.67 2.25
CA THR A 58 3.53 7.10 2.51
C THR A 58 2.07 7.52 2.66
N PRO A 59 1.74 8.23 3.74
CA PRO A 59 0.43 8.88 3.88
C PRO A 59 0.32 10.10 2.97
N MET A 60 -0.91 10.46 2.63
CA MET A 60 -1.25 11.74 2.02
C MET A 60 -2.24 12.47 2.93
N LEU A 61 -1.95 13.72 3.22
CA LEU A 61 -2.75 14.54 4.13
C LEU A 61 -3.41 15.68 3.38
N ASN A 62 -4.57 16.13 3.90
CA ASN A 62 -5.17 17.38 3.44
C ASN A 62 -4.46 18.57 4.09
N PRO A 63 -4.78 19.83 3.66
CA PRO A 63 -4.14 21.03 4.24
C PRO A 63 -4.34 21.20 5.75
N ALA A 64 -5.36 20.56 6.32
CA ALA A 64 -5.62 20.57 7.77
C ALA A 64 -4.82 19.47 8.52
N GLY A 65 -3.98 18.71 7.83
CA GLY A 65 -3.16 17.66 8.41
C GLY A 65 -3.88 16.34 8.66
N LYS A 66 -5.08 16.17 8.11
CA LYS A 66 -5.83 14.91 8.27
C LYS A 66 -5.52 13.95 7.14
N LEU A 67 -5.45 12.67 7.48
CA LEU A 67 -5.19 11.59 6.53
C LEU A 67 -6.33 11.48 5.51
N ILE A 68 -6.00 11.55 4.23
CA ILE A 68 -6.93 11.30 3.13
C ILE A 68 -6.61 10.02 2.34
N GLY A 69 -5.46 9.44 2.57
CA GLY A 69 -5.09 8.16 1.98
C GLY A 69 -3.69 7.76 2.39
N ASP A 70 -3.39 6.48 2.21
CA ASP A 70 -2.05 5.95 2.35
C ASP A 70 -1.71 5.13 1.11
N PHE A 71 -0.47 5.21 0.70
CA PHE A 71 -0.02 4.64 -0.56
C PHE A 71 1.29 3.91 -0.40
N THR A 72 1.46 2.87 -1.19
CA THR A 72 2.77 2.29 -1.43
C THR A 72 3.29 2.86 -2.74
N VAL A 73 4.39 3.57 -2.68
CA VAL A 73 5.01 4.20 -3.86
C VAL A 73 6.26 3.42 -4.22
N ALA A 74 6.31 2.97 -5.46
CA ALA A 74 7.48 2.30 -6.02
C ALA A 74 8.09 3.17 -7.12
N LYS A 75 9.40 3.32 -7.13
CA LYS A 75 10.12 4.00 -8.19
C LYS A 75 10.78 2.95 -9.09
N LEU A 76 10.27 2.85 -10.30
CA LEU A 76 10.75 1.88 -11.30
C LEU A 76 11.99 2.36 -12.05
#